data_a34ea1f22f99c25b6f8e973b139a6447
#
_entry.id   a34ea1f22f99c25b6f8e973b139a6447
#
_cell.length_a   1.000
_cell.length_b   1.000
_cell.length_c   1.000
_cell.angle_alpha   90.00
_cell.angle_beta   90.00
_cell.angle_gamma   90.00
#
_symmetry.space_group_name_H-M   'P 1'
#
loop_
_entity.id
_entity.type
_entity.pdbx_description
1 polymer ?
#
loop_
_entity_poly.entity_id
_entity_poly.type
_entity_poly.pdbx_seq_one_letter_code
_entity_poly.pdbx_strand_id
1 'polypeptide(L)'
;LVVTDAFGEPIKVRTVAAMEIFAAKTNALISRAAARDLYDFCNMADMKLFSDAENMFRKCIIFYATISANKVNKNFDTSAIDSIAFSKIKSDLFPVLAVRDKFNLEGKKQQAKEYIASLMKPTEAEMDYMERFMAKEYKPELLFENTEIIERLRNHPMALWKCK
;
A
#
# COMPACT_ATOMS: atom_id res chain seq x y z
N LEU A 1 -0.21 17.32 -8.29
CA LEU A 1 0.30 17.76 -9.60
C LEU A 1 -0.22 19.18 -9.84
N VAL A 2 0.68 20.14 -9.96
CA VAL A 2 0.29 21.51 -10.33
C VAL A 2 0.54 21.64 -11.83
N VAL A 3 -0.53 21.71 -12.62
CA VAL A 3 -0.48 22.00 -14.05
C VAL A 3 -0.71 23.51 -14.21
N THR A 4 0.35 24.28 -14.12
CA THR A 4 0.27 25.75 -14.18
C THR A 4 0.15 26.27 -15.60
N ASP A 5 0.72 25.58 -16.58
CA ASP A 5 0.88 26.13 -17.93
C ASP A 5 -0.39 26.06 -18.80
N ALA A 6 -1.38 25.24 -18.43
CA ALA A 6 -2.62 25.11 -19.20
C ALA A 6 -3.72 26.09 -18.77
N PHE A 7 -3.67 26.63 -17.56
CA PHE A 7 -4.79 27.41 -16.98
C PHE A 7 -4.38 28.76 -16.37
N GLY A 8 -3.10 29.11 -16.38
CA GLY A 8 -2.58 30.39 -15.86
C GLY A 8 -2.66 30.57 -14.33
N GLU A 9 -3.42 29.73 -13.62
CA GLU A 9 -3.54 29.73 -12.16
C GLU A 9 -3.39 28.34 -11.57
N PRO A 10 -2.79 28.21 -10.36
CA PRO A 10 -2.61 26.91 -9.71
C PRO A 10 -3.96 26.33 -9.25
N ILE A 11 -4.36 25.21 -9.83
CA ILE A 11 -5.55 24.48 -9.40
C ILE A 11 -5.20 23.60 -8.21
N LYS A 12 -5.85 23.83 -7.06
CA LYS A 12 -5.74 22.96 -5.86
C LYS A 12 -6.80 21.86 -5.93
N VAL A 13 -6.37 20.62 -6.01
CA VAL A 13 -7.25 19.44 -5.98
C VAL A 13 -7.05 18.68 -4.68
N ARG A 14 -8.14 18.31 -4.01
CA ARG A 14 -8.08 17.43 -2.84
C ARG A 14 -7.75 16.02 -3.32
N THR A 15 -6.66 15.44 -2.83
CA THR A 15 -6.22 14.09 -3.19
C THR A 15 -6.06 13.23 -1.95
N VAL A 16 -6.02 11.91 -2.14
CA VAL A 16 -5.60 10.96 -1.11
C VAL A 16 -4.11 11.19 -0.79
N ALA A 17 -3.71 11.05 0.46
CA ALA A 17 -2.31 11.22 0.87
C ALA A 17 -1.40 10.19 0.19
N ALA A 18 -0.15 10.55 -0.12
CA ALA A 18 0.79 9.64 -0.77
C ALA A 18 0.95 8.33 0.02
N MET A 19 1.01 8.39 1.35
CA MET A 19 1.11 7.22 2.22
C MET A 19 -0.08 6.27 2.03
N GLU A 20 -1.29 6.77 1.92
CA GLU A 20 -2.50 5.98 1.68
C GLU A 20 -2.48 5.31 0.30
N ILE A 21 -2.02 6.05 -0.73
CA ILE A 21 -1.86 5.51 -2.09
C ILE A 21 -0.87 4.34 -2.09
N PHE A 22 0.30 4.53 -1.48
CA PHE A 22 1.34 3.48 -1.46
C PHE A 22 0.97 2.32 -0.54
N ALA A 23 0.22 2.55 0.53
CA ALA A 23 -0.35 1.47 1.35
C ALA A 23 -1.32 0.59 0.54
N ALA A 24 -2.20 1.20 -0.24
CA ALA A 24 -3.09 0.46 -1.14
C ALA A 24 -2.31 -0.28 -2.24
N LYS A 25 -1.26 0.33 -2.83
CA LYS A 25 -0.38 -0.31 -3.83
C LYS A 25 0.42 -1.47 -3.24
N THR A 26 0.89 -1.36 -1.99
CA THR A 26 1.57 -2.46 -1.28
C THR A 26 0.63 -3.66 -1.12
N ASN A 27 -0.61 -3.43 -0.72
CA ASN A 27 -1.61 -4.50 -0.64
C ASN A 27 -1.94 -5.10 -2.01
N ALA A 28 -1.99 -4.28 -3.06
CA ALA A 28 -2.17 -4.76 -4.42
C ALA A 28 -1.00 -5.63 -4.87
N LEU A 29 0.24 -5.24 -4.56
CA LEU A 29 1.43 -6.04 -4.85
C LEU A 29 1.39 -7.39 -4.13
N ILE A 30 1.06 -7.41 -2.84
CA ILE A 30 0.96 -8.65 -2.05
C ILE A 30 -0.16 -9.57 -2.56
N SER A 31 -1.28 -9.03 -3.03
CA SER A 31 -2.46 -9.81 -3.37
C SER A 31 -2.52 -10.28 -4.82
N ARG A 32 -2.16 -9.43 -5.78
CA ARG A 32 -2.28 -9.71 -7.23
C ARG A 32 -0.95 -9.71 -7.98
N ALA A 33 0.12 -9.18 -7.37
CA ALA A 33 1.48 -9.19 -7.89
C ALA A 33 1.59 -8.68 -9.35
N ALA A 34 1.05 -7.50 -9.65
CA ALA A 34 1.18 -6.92 -10.98
C ALA A 34 2.55 -6.24 -11.18
N ALA A 35 3.07 -6.28 -12.41
CA ALA A 35 4.37 -5.71 -12.76
C ALA A 35 4.50 -4.21 -12.38
N ARG A 36 3.44 -3.42 -12.58
CA ARG A 36 3.42 -2.00 -12.23
C ARG A 36 3.43 -1.76 -10.72
N ASP A 37 2.73 -2.61 -9.95
CA ASP A 37 2.72 -2.50 -8.49
C ASP A 37 4.11 -2.77 -7.92
N LEU A 38 4.85 -3.75 -8.49
CA LEU A 38 6.25 -4.02 -8.12
C LEU A 38 7.16 -2.83 -8.43
N TYR A 39 7.03 -2.24 -9.63
CA TYR A 39 7.81 -1.07 -10.03
C TYR A 39 7.59 0.12 -9.10
N ASP A 40 6.32 0.47 -8.86
CA ASP A 40 5.95 1.59 -8.00
C ASP A 40 6.43 1.39 -6.56
N PHE A 41 6.28 0.16 -6.02
CA PHE A 41 6.73 -0.17 -4.68
C PHE A 41 8.25 -0.05 -4.53
N CYS A 42 9.02 -0.59 -5.48
CA CYS A 42 10.47 -0.50 -5.44
C CYS A 42 10.96 0.94 -5.57
N ASN A 43 10.35 1.75 -6.43
CA ASN A 43 10.69 3.17 -6.54
C ASN A 43 10.41 3.93 -5.23
N MET A 44 9.27 3.66 -4.58
CA MET A 44 8.98 4.21 -3.26
C MET A 44 10.05 3.85 -2.23
N ALA A 45 10.48 2.59 -2.22
CA ALA A 45 11.51 2.09 -1.31
C ALA A 45 12.88 2.73 -1.61
N ASP A 46 13.28 2.81 -2.89
CA ASP A 46 14.53 3.44 -3.33
C ASP A 46 14.59 4.93 -2.97
N MET A 47 13.45 5.62 -3.07
CA MET A 47 13.31 7.03 -2.69
C MET A 47 13.20 7.23 -1.17
N LYS A 48 13.14 6.16 -0.37
CA LYS A 48 12.96 6.18 1.09
C LYS A 48 11.78 7.04 1.54
N LEU A 49 10.68 7.00 0.78
CA LEU A 49 9.60 7.98 0.88
C LEU A 49 8.93 8.02 2.26
N PHE A 50 8.96 6.92 3.02
CA PHE A 50 8.35 6.79 4.34
C PHE A 50 9.31 6.24 5.41
N SER A 51 10.63 6.35 5.20
CA SER A 51 11.64 5.84 6.15
C SER A 51 11.51 6.44 7.56
N ASP A 52 11.10 7.70 7.65
CA ASP A 52 10.92 8.39 8.93
C ASP A 52 9.52 8.14 9.56
N ALA A 53 8.65 7.40 8.88
CA ALA A 53 7.27 7.15 9.27
C ALA A 53 6.82 5.69 9.03
N GLU A 54 7.74 4.72 9.11
CA GLU A 54 7.47 3.30 8.81
C GLU A 54 6.35 2.71 9.65
N ASN A 55 6.26 3.07 10.93
CA ASN A 55 5.17 2.63 11.80
C ASN A 55 3.80 3.10 11.31
N MET A 56 3.70 4.37 10.89
CA MET A 56 2.47 4.91 10.33
C MET A 56 2.15 4.25 8.98
N PHE A 57 3.16 4.04 8.14
CA PHE A 57 3.00 3.38 6.85
C PHE A 57 2.52 1.94 7.02
N ARG A 58 3.08 1.17 7.97
CA ARG A 58 2.60 -0.18 8.31
C ARG A 58 1.13 -0.16 8.75
N LYS A 59 0.75 0.76 9.66
CA LYS A 59 -0.65 0.92 10.09
C LYS A 59 -1.59 1.22 8.92
N CYS A 60 -1.17 2.07 7.98
CA CYS A 60 -1.93 2.33 6.75
C CYS A 60 -2.06 1.06 5.88
N ILE A 61 -0.99 0.28 5.71
CA ILE A 61 -1.04 -0.99 4.96
C ILE A 61 -2.05 -1.95 5.60
N ILE A 62 -2.01 -2.11 6.93
CA ILE A 62 -2.94 -2.96 7.68
C ILE A 62 -4.38 -2.50 7.48
N PHE A 63 -4.64 -1.19 7.61
CA PHE A 63 -5.97 -0.63 7.37
C PHE A 63 -6.49 -0.95 5.97
N TYR A 64 -5.68 -0.66 4.94
CA TYR A 64 -6.08 -0.93 3.55
C TYR A 64 -6.19 -2.43 3.25
N ALA A 65 -5.41 -3.30 3.91
CA ALA A 65 -5.58 -4.74 3.81
C ALA A 65 -6.94 -5.20 4.34
N THR A 66 -7.38 -4.65 5.48
CA THR A 66 -8.68 -5.03 6.08
C THR A 66 -9.87 -4.58 5.25
N ILE A 67 -9.84 -3.37 4.70
CA ILE A 67 -10.97 -2.85 3.92
C ILE A 67 -11.01 -3.35 2.47
N SER A 68 -9.87 -3.79 1.90
CA SER A 68 -9.79 -4.21 0.50
C SER A 68 -10.03 -5.71 0.32
N ALA A 69 -9.49 -6.55 1.20
CA ALA A 69 -9.49 -7.99 1.03
C ALA A 69 -10.80 -8.65 1.52
N ASN A 70 -11.23 -9.72 0.86
CA ASN A 70 -12.28 -10.58 1.39
C ASN A 70 -11.80 -11.40 2.58
N LYS A 71 -10.51 -11.75 2.61
CA LYS A 71 -9.83 -12.41 3.72
C LYS A 71 -8.48 -11.73 3.94
N VAL A 72 -8.27 -11.22 5.13
CA VAL A 72 -7.01 -10.54 5.48
C VAL A 72 -5.88 -11.56 5.57
N ASN A 73 -4.80 -11.30 4.82
CA ASN A 73 -3.57 -12.04 4.94
C ASN A 73 -2.77 -11.49 6.14
N LYS A 74 -2.98 -12.07 7.32
CA LYS A 74 -2.34 -11.60 8.57
C LYS A 74 -0.81 -11.72 8.56
N ASN A 75 -0.27 -12.63 7.75
CA ASN A 75 1.16 -12.87 7.65
C ASN A 75 1.82 -12.04 6.54
N PHE A 76 1.04 -11.29 5.76
CA PHE A 76 1.53 -10.49 4.63
C PHE A 76 2.44 -11.30 3.69
N ASP A 77 2.02 -12.55 3.39
CA ASP A 77 2.75 -13.47 2.53
C ASP A 77 3.01 -12.83 1.16
N THR A 78 4.28 -12.84 0.76
CA THR A 78 4.77 -12.21 -0.47
C THR A 78 5.02 -13.22 -1.58
N SER A 79 4.62 -14.48 -1.42
CA SER A 79 4.84 -15.56 -2.41
C SER A 79 4.26 -15.23 -3.79
N ALA A 80 3.16 -14.47 -3.84
CA ALA A 80 2.57 -14.01 -5.10
C ALA A 80 3.57 -13.19 -5.96
N ILE A 81 4.52 -12.47 -5.35
CA ILE A 81 5.54 -11.67 -6.06
C ILE A 81 6.41 -12.56 -6.94
N ASP A 82 6.69 -13.80 -6.52
CA ASP A 82 7.50 -14.74 -7.30
C ASP A 82 6.83 -15.12 -8.62
N SER A 83 5.50 -15.06 -8.70
CA SER A 83 4.72 -15.37 -9.91
C SER A 83 4.82 -14.32 -11.01
N ILE A 84 5.39 -13.13 -10.74
CA ILE A 84 5.54 -12.08 -11.75
C ILE A 84 6.50 -12.56 -12.85
N ALA A 85 5.96 -12.81 -14.03
CA ALA A 85 6.74 -13.29 -15.16
C ALA A 85 7.38 -12.11 -15.94
N PHE A 86 8.55 -12.33 -16.52
CA PHE A 86 9.22 -11.32 -17.34
C PHE A 86 8.39 -10.88 -18.56
N SER A 87 7.56 -11.78 -19.10
CA SER A 87 6.61 -11.44 -20.17
C SER A 87 5.64 -10.33 -19.77
N LYS A 88 5.20 -10.33 -18.50
CA LYS A 88 4.33 -9.27 -17.95
C LYS A 88 5.07 -7.94 -17.77
N ILE A 89 6.36 -8.00 -17.39
CA ILE A 89 7.20 -6.78 -17.39
C ILE A 89 7.29 -6.20 -18.80
N LYS A 90 7.52 -7.04 -19.79
CA LYS A 90 7.65 -6.62 -21.19
C LYS A 90 6.36 -6.03 -21.76
N SER A 91 5.19 -6.63 -21.45
CA SER A 91 3.90 -6.16 -21.98
C SER A 91 3.33 -4.97 -21.22
N ASP A 92 3.42 -4.98 -19.89
CA ASP A 92 2.63 -4.08 -19.05
C ASP A 92 3.46 -2.90 -18.50
N LEU A 93 4.79 -3.07 -18.40
CA LEU A 93 5.68 -2.08 -17.80
C LEU A 93 6.58 -1.38 -18.84
N PHE A 94 7.29 -2.11 -19.71
CA PHE A 94 8.23 -1.51 -20.66
C PHE A 94 7.63 -0.44 -21.57
N PRO A 95 6.37 -0.52 -22.03
CA PRO A 95 5.80 0.54 -22.88
C PRO A 95 5.67 1.90 -22.17
N VAL A 96 5.71 1.93 -20.83
CA VAL A 96 5.56 3.15 -20.02
C VAL A 96 6.86 3.57 -19.31
N LEU A 97 7.93 2.77 -19.41
CA LEU A 97 9.24 3.11 -18.86
C LEU A 97 10.04 3.99 -19.83
N ALA A 98 10.88 4.85 -19.27
CA ALA A 98 11.91 5.52 -20.06
C ALA A 98 12.89 4.49 -20.63
N VAL A 99 13.36 4.70 -21.87
CA VAL A 99 14.28 3.78 -22.58
C VAL A 99 15.57 3.50 -21.80
N ARG A 100 15.98 4.43 -20.93
CA ARG A 100 17.18 4.31 -20.08
C ARG A 100 16.98 3.44 -18.84
N ASP A 101 15.76 3.13 -18.47
CA ASP A 101 15.45 2.43 -17.21
C ASP A 101 15.71 0.92 -17.39
N LYS A 102 16.80 0.44 -16.79
CA LYS A 102 17.08 -1.00 -16.73
C LYS A 102 16.30 -1.61 -15.58
N PHE A 103 15.40 -2.53 -15.89
CA PHE A 103 14.58 -3.21 -14.89
C PHE A 103 15.09 -4.63 -14.64
N ASN A 104 15.75 -4.83 -13.48
CA ASN A 104 16.16 -6.16 -13.03
C ASN A 104 15.02 -6.80 -12.23
N LEU A 105 14.23 -7.66 -12.86
CA LEU A 105 13.05 -8.28 -12.26
C LEU A 105 13.38 -9.04 -10.97
N GLU A 106 14.37 -9.93 -10.98
CA GLU A 106 14.67 -10.77 -9.81
C GLU A 106 15.22 -9.93 -8.65
N GLY A 107 16.09 -8.96 -8.93
CA GLY A 107 16.55 -8.02 -7.92
C GLY A 107 15.42 -7.20 -7.31
N LYS A 108 14.46 -6.76 -8.12
CA LYS A 108 13.30 -5.99 -7.64
C LYS A 108 12.30 -6.85 -6.84
N LYS A 109 12.09 -8.11 -7.22
CA LYS A 109 11.30 -9.05 -6.41
C LYS A 109 11.93 -9.24 -5.03
N GLN A 110 13.23 -9.51 -4.99
CA GLN A 110 13.94 -9.72 -3.74
C GLN A 110 13.89 -8.46 -2.85
N GLN A 111 14.18 -7.30 -3.42
CA GLN A 111 14.09 -6.01 -2.72
C GLN A 111 12.71 -5.79 -2.10
N ALA A 112 11.64 -6.02 -2.87
CA ALA A 112 10.27 -5.84 -2.39
C ALA A 112 9.93 -6.80 -1.25
N LYS A 113 10.29 -8.08 -1.38
CA LYS A 113 10.05 -9.10 -0.35
C LYS A 113 10.79 -8.77 0.95
N GLU A 114 12.07 -8.40 0.88
CA GLU A 114 12.87 -8.02 2.05
C GLU A 114 12.30 -6.78 2.76
N TYR A 115 11.93 -5.75 1.99
CA TYR A 115 11.37 -4.54 2.58
C TYR A 115 10.00 -4.80 3.22
N ILE A 116 9.11 -5.56 2.57
CA ILE A 116 7.83 -5.95 3.15
C ILE A 116 8.05 -6.77 4.43
N ALA A 117 8.95 -7.74 4.42
CA ALA A 117 9.24 -8.58 5.58
C ALA A 117 9.83 -7.77 6.76
N SER A 118 10.62 -6.73 6.48
CA SER A 118 11.14 -5.84 7.51
C SER A 118 10.07 -4.94 8.11
N LEU A 119 9.20 -4.40 7.25
CA LEU A 119 8.15 -3.44 7.59
C LEU A 119 6.95 -4.11 8.28
N MET A 120 6.49 -5.26 7.75
CA MET A 120 5.27 -5.92 8.18
C MET A 120 5.52 -6.86 9.36
N LYS A 121 5.84 -6.27 10.51
CA LYS A 121 5.92 -6.92 11.82
C LYS A 121 4.83 -6.32 12.72
N PRO A 122 3.57 -6.77 12.60
CA PRO A 122 2.46 -6.21 13.35
C PRO A 122 2.66 -6.35 14.84
N THR A 123 2.29 -5.32 15.60
CA THR A 123 2.23 -5.37 17.06
C THR A 123 0.99 -6.15 17.53
N GLU A 124 0.92 -6.47 18.82
CA GLU A 124 -0.25 -7.15 19.40
C GLU A 124 -1.55 -6.34 19.17
N ALA A 125 -1.51 -5.02 19.34
CA ALA A 125 -2.66 -4.16 19.08
C ALA A 125 -3.09 -4.15 17.60
N GLU A 126 -2.11 -4.16 16.67
CA GLU A 126 -2.37 -4.24 15.24
C GLU A 126 -2.97 -5.60 14.84
N MET A 127 -2.54 -6.68 15.50
CA MET A 127 -3.11 -8.02 15.34
C MET A 127 -4.55 -8.08 15.89
N ASP A 128 -4.79 -7.55 17.09
CA ASP A 128 -6.14 -7.46 17.70
C ASP A 128 -7.08 -6.65 16.81
N TYR A 129 -6.60 -5.53 16.24
CA TYR A 129 -7.38 -4.77 15.25
C TYR A 129 -7.83 -5.65 14.07
N MET A 130 -6.92 -6.38 13.46
CA MET A 130 -7.24 -7.24 12.31
C MET A 130 -8.24 -8.35 12.68
N GLU A 131 -8.08 -8.95 13.85
CA GLU A 131 -8.98 -10.01 14.34
C GLU A 131 -10.39 -9.48 14.60
N ARG A 132 -10.50 -8.36 15.30
CA ARG A 132 -11.80 -7.71 15.55
C ARG A 132 -12.47 -7.26 14.27
N PHE A 133 -11.72 -6.67 13.35
CA PHE A 133 -12.26 -6.28 12.06
C PHE A 133 -12.84 -7.48 11.29
N MET A 134 -12.17 -8.62 11.31
CA MET A 134 -12.67 -9.87 10.72
C MET A 134 -13.90 -10.42 11.45
N ALA A 135 -14.02 -10.18 12.75
CA ALA A 135 -15.20 -10.47 13.56
C ALA A 135 -16.33 -9.41 13.42
N LYS A 136 -16.20 -8.46 12.49
CA LYS A 136 -17.13 -7.34 12.26
C LYS A 136 -17.13 -6.28 13.36
N GLU A 137 -16.11 -6.26 14.21
CA GLU A 137 -15.89 -5.23 15.22
C GLU A 137 -14.91 -4.18 14.71
N TYR A 138 -15.42 -3.06 14.21
CA TYR A 138 -14.56 -1.99 13.70
C TYR A 138 -14.09 -1.06 14.82
N LYS A 139 -12.81 -1.11 15.16
CA LYS A 139 -12.17 -0.33 16.22
C LYS A 139 -10.88 0.35 15.73
N PRO A 140 -10.95 1.46 14.97
CA PRO A 140 -9.77 2.12 14.44
C PRO A 140 -8.80 2.66 15.51
N GLU A 141 -9.25 2.87 16.75
CA GLU A 141 -8.45 3.25 17.91
C GLU A 141 -7.41 2.20 18.33
N LEU A 142 -7.55 0.93 17.94
CA LEU A 142 -6.52 -0.09 18.13
C LEU A 142 -5.34 0.06 17.15
N LEU A 143 -5.59 0.70 16.01
CA LEU A 143 -4.60 0.86 14.96
C LEU A 143 -3.94 2.24 14.99
N PHE A 144 -4.70 3.29 15.32
CA PHE A 144 -4.23 4.67 15.30
C PHE A 144 -4.44 5.35 16.67
N GLU A 145 -3.49 6.22 17.03
CA GLU A 145 -3.52 6.99 18.29
C GLU A 145 -4.00 8.43 18.07
N ASN A 146 -3.85 8.96 16.86
CA ASN A 146 -4.24 10.33 16.53
C ASN A 146 -5.77 10.45 16.42
N THR A 147 -6.36 11.31 17.26
CA THR A 147 -7.81 11.49 17.35
C THR A 147 -8.45 11.93 16.03
N GLU A 148 -7.80 12.83 15.28
CA GLU A 148 -8.33 13.31 13.99
C GLU A 148 -8.37 12.17 12.95
N ILE A 149 -7.35 11.33 12.93
CA ILE A 149 -7.31 10.14 12.06
C ILE A 149 -8.41 9.18 12.46
N ILE A 150 -8.56 8.90 13.76
CA ILE A 150 -9.58 7.97 14.28
C ILE A 150 -10.98 8.48 13.92
N GLU A 151 -11.29 9.75 14.13
CA GLU A 151 -12.61 10.33 13.81
C GLU A 151 -12.91 10.25 12.31
N ARG A 152 -11.92 10.54 11.46
CA ARG A 152 -12.05 10.38 10.01
C ARG A 152 -12.32 8.93 9.62
N LEU A 153 -11.60 7.99 10.23
CA LEU A 153 -11.71 6.57 9.92
C LEU A 153 -12.99 5.94 10.46
N ARG A 154 -13.54 6.39 11.60
CA ARG A 154 -14.83 5.90 12.15
C ARG A 154 -15.95 5.94 11.12
N ASN A 155 -15.92 6.91 10.23
CA ASN A 155 -16.93 7.09 9.17
C ASN A 155 -16.46 6.59 7.80
N HIS A 156 -15.39 5.78 7.73
CA HIS A 156 -14.86 5.30 6.46
C HIS A 156 -15.86 4.35 5.77
N PRO A 157 -16.37 4.68 4.57
CA PRO A 157 -17.50 3.95 3.96
C PRO A 157 -17.23 2.45 3.77
N MET A 158 -16.03 2.10 3.27
CA MET A 158 -15.69 0.70 3.05
C MET A 158 -15.53 -0.10 4.34
N ALA A 159 -14.98 0.51 5.41
CA ALA A 159 -14.85 -0.14 6.70
C ALA A 159 -16.23 -0.43 7.30
N LEU A 160 -17.12 0.56 7.31
CA LEU A 160 -18.48 0.41 7.79
C LEU A 160 -19.28 -0.61 6.96
N TRP A 161 -19.11 -0.61 5.64
CA TRP A 161 -19.77 -1.58 4.77
C TRP A 161 -19.30 -3.01 5.04
N LYS A 162 -18.01 -3.22 5.26
CA LYS A 162 -17.46 -4.55 5.54
C LYS A 162 -17.82 -5.10 6.92
N CYS A 163 -18.10 -4.22 7.88
CA CYS A 163 -18.49 -4.62 9.24
C CYS A 163 -20.02 -4.74 9.43
N LYS A 164 -20.80 -4.46 8.41
CA LYS A 164 -22.23 -4.81 8.36
C LYS A 164 -22.38 -6.31 8.07
#